data_d1baf0dcec0819427a30dbaa3fd354a5
#
_entry.id   d1baf0dcec0819427a30dbaa3fd354a5
#
_cell.length_a   1.000
_cell.length_b   1.000
_cell.length_c   1.000
_cell.angle_alpha   90.00
_cell.angle_beta   90.00
_cell.angle_gamma   90.00
#
_symmetry.space_group_name_H-M   'P 1'
#
loop_
_entity.id
_entity.type
_entity.pdbx_description
1 polymer ?
#
loop_
_entity_poly.entity_id
_entity_poly.type
_entity_poly.pdbx_seq_one_letter_code
_entity_poly.pdbx_strand_id
1 'polypeptide(L)'
;MFTAGTDTTTSTLEWAMAELLHNPEILKKVQAELRSTINPDKKLQENDTENLPYLKAVIKETLRLHPPLPFLVPHMAMDSCKMLGYYIPKETQILVNVWAIGRDPKTWDEPLVFNPERFLESNTTVDYKGQHFEFIPFGSGRRICPAMPLVSRVLPMALGSLLHSFDWVLADGLKPEEMDMTERMGITLRKAVPLKAIPHVRK
;
A
#
# COMPACT_ATOMS: atom_id res chain seq x y z
N MET A 1 20.21 3.89 -1.73
CA MET A 1 19.23 4.54 -0.85
C MET A 1 18.16 5.30 -1.65
N PHE A 2 18.52 6.19 -2.57
CA PHE A 2 17.56 6.94 -3.41
C PHE A 2 16.58 6.04 -4.17
N THR A 3 17.07 5.05 -4.94
CA THR A 3 16.23 4.13 -5.71
C THR A 3 15.21 3.39 -4.83
N ALA A 4 15.67 2.87 -3.68
CA ALA A 4 14.78 2.14 -2.77
C ALA A 4 13.66 3.01 -2.18
N GLY A 5 13.93 4.28 -1.89
CA GLY A 5 12.95 5.22 -1.35
C GLY A 5 12.01 5.80 -2.40
N THR A 6 12.49 5.99 -3.64
CA THR A 6 11.68 6.58 -4.72
C THR A 6 10.76 5.55 -5.36
N ASP A 7 11.30 4.44 -5.84
CA ASP A 7 10.55 3.46 -6.62
C ASP A 7 9.42 2.80 -5.83
N THR A 8 9.67 2.43 -4.58
CA THR A 8 8.64 1.81 -3.72
C THR A 8 7.52 2.78 -3.36
N THR A 9 7.87 4.02 -3.01
CA THR A 9 6.88 5.06 -2.66
C THR A 9 6.04 5.44 -3.86
N THR A 10 6.66 5.62 -5.03
CA THR A 10 5.94 5.96 -6.26
C THR A 10 4.99 4.85 -6.68
N SER A 11 5.45 3.58 -6.64
CA SER A 11 4.59 2.44 -6.94
C SER A 11 3.40 2.34 -5.98
N THR A 12 3.61 2.55 -4.68
CA THR A 12 2.51 2.52 -3.70
C THR A 12 1.50 3.63 -3.97
N LEU A 13 1.95 4.87 -4.27
CA LEU A 13 1.06 5.98 -4.58
C LEU A 13 0.28 5.75 -5.88
N GLU A 14 0.94 5.22 -6.92
CA GLU A 14 0.28 4.88 -8.18
C GLU A 14 -0.82 3.83 -7.96
N TRP A 15 -0.53 2.77 -7.20
CA TRP A 15 -1.52 1.74 -6.88
C TRP A 15 -2.65 2.27 -6.01
N ALA A 16 -2.36 3.09 -4.99
CA ALA A 16 -3.39 3.71 -4.16
C ALA A 16 -4.34 4.58 -4.99
N MET A 17 -3.81 5.41 -5.89
CA MET A 17 -4.62 6.22 -6.80
C MET A 17 -5.40 5.37 -7.80
N ALA A 18 -4.80 4.30 -8.33
CA ALA A 18 -5.46 3.39 -9.25
C ALA A 18 -6.63 2.67 -8.57
N GLU A 19 -6.42 2.11 -7.37
CA GLU A 19 -7.48 1.46 -6.60
C GLU A 19 -8.62 2.42 -6.25
N LEU A 20 -8.31 3.65 -5.87
CA LEU A 20 -9.32 4.66 -5.56
C LEU A 20 -10.14 5.06 -6.81
N LEU A 21 -9.50 5.20 -7.96
CA LEU A 21 -10.19 5.52 -9.21
C LEU A 21 -10.97 4.31 -9.77
N HIS A 22 -10.50 3.09 -9.50
CA HIS A 22 -11.21 1.87 -9.84
C HIS A 22 -12.43 1.63 -8.93
N ASN A 23 -12.39 2.14 -7.69
CA ASN A 23 -13.45 1.99 -6.68
C ASN A 23 -14.01 3.37 -6.25
N PRO A 24 -14.90 4.01 -7.05
CA PRO A 24 -15.37 5.38 -6.79
C PRO A 24 -16.04 5.59 -5.43
N GLU A 25 -16.67 4.55 -4.86
CA GLU A 25 -17.31 4.65 -3.55
C GLU A 25 -16.27 4.76 -2.41
N ILE A 26 -15.12 4.07 -2.54
CA ILE A 26 -14.01 4.19 -1.60
C ILE A 26 -13.36 5.57 -1.74
N LEU A 27 -13.18 6.06 -2.98
CA LEU A 27 -12.69 7.41 -3.26
C LEU A 27 -13.58 8.47 -2.60
N LYS A 28 -14.89 8.36 -2.70
CA LYS A 28 -15.84 9.29 -2.05
C LYS A 28 -15.69 9.28 -0.52
N LYS A 29 -15.53 8.12 0.09
CA LYS A 29 -15.36 7.99 1.54
C LYS A 29 -14.10 8.67 2.03
N VAL A 30 -12.94 8.42 1.40
CA VAL A 30 -11.68 9.07 1.80
C VAL A 30 -11.73 10.58 1.56
N GLN A 31 -12.36 11.03 0.49
CA GLN A 31 -12.55 12.45 0.23
C GLN A 31 -13.49 13.11 1.25
N ALA A 32 -14.53 12.38 1.71
CA ALA A 32 -15.44 12.87 2.76
C ALA A 32 -14.71 13.01 4.10
N GLU A 33 -13.86 12.05 4.46
CA GLU A 33 -13.00 12.15 5.66
C GLU A 33 -12.10 13.39 5.59
N LEU A 34 -11.39 13.60 4.47
CA LEU A 34 -10.52 14.75 4.27
C LEU A 34 -11.29 16.07 4.41
N ARG A 35 -12.49 16.17 3.80
CA ARG A 35 -13.35 17.39 3.88
C ARG A 35 -13.86 17.67 5.29
N SER A 36 -14.17 16.64 6.06
CA SER A 36 -14.68 16.82 7.42
C SER A 36 -13.58 17.18 8.42
N THR A 37 -12.32 16.80 8.12
CA THR A 37 -11.18 16.97 9.03
C THR A 37 -10.36 18.22 8.72
N ILE A 38 -10.26 18.59 7.43
CA ILE A 38 -9.37 19.65 6.96
C ILE A 38 -10.18 20.77 6.34
N ASN A 39 -9.85 22.03 6.71
CA ASN A 39 -10.46 23.19 6.09
C ASN A 39 -10.11 23.22 4.59
N PRO A 40 -11.10 23.38 3.68
CA PRO A 40 -10.89 23.41 2.22
C PRO A 40 -9.84 24.43 1.75
N ASP A 41 -9.74 25.58 2.44
CA ASP A 41 -8.81 26.66 2.09
C ASP A 41 -7.38 26.44 2.60
N LYS A 42 -7.16 25.39 3.38
CA LYS A 42 -5.84 25.06 3.95
C LYS A 42 -5.20 23.88 3.25
N LYS A 43 -3.88 23.95 3.08
CA LYS A 43 -3.09 22.78 2.67
C LYS A 43 -3.02 21.78 3.81
N LEU A 44 -3.10 20.50 3.46
CA LEU A 44 -2.87 19.40 4.40
C LEU A 44 -1.51 19.57 5.09
N GLN A 45 -1.48 19.43 6.41
CA GLN A 45 -0.27 19.43 7.22
C GLN A 45 0.00 18.01 7.76
N GLU A 46 1.25 17.75 8.15
CA GLU A 46 1.64 16.43 8.68
C GLU A 46 0.78 16.01 9.87
N ASN A 47 0.53 16.92 10.81
CA ASN A 47 -0.28 16.66 12.01
C ASN A 47 -1.73 16.31 11.69
N ASP A 48 -2.27 16.80 10.58
CA ASP A 48 -3.64 16.49 10.16
C ASP A 48 -3.79 15.02 9.82
N THR A 49 -2.72 14.40 9.31
CA THR A 49 -2.75 12.98 8.90
C THR A 49 -2.98 12.02 10.08
N GLU A 50 -2.75 12.46 11.32
CA GLU A 50 -3.02 11.65 12.49
C GLU A 50 -4.52 11.35 12.65
N ASN A 51 -5.37 12.27 12.24
CA ASN A 51 -6.83 12.23 12.34
C ASN A 51 -7.51 11.73 11.06
N LEU A 52 -6.81 10.98 10.20
CA LEU A 52 -7.31 10.44 8.94
C LEU A 52 -7.22 8.89 8.94
N PRO A 53 -8.03 8.22 9.77
CA PRO A 53 -7.98 6.76 9.88
C PRO A 53 -8.37 6.06 8.57
N TYR A 54 -9.33 6.57 7.80
CA TYR A 54 -9.73 5.96 6.54
C TYR A 54 -8.63 6.07 5.47
N LEU A 55 -7.99 7.23 5.36
CA LEU A 55 -6.82 7.39 4.49
C LEU A 55 -5.69 6.42 4.84
N LYS A 56 -5.41 6.22 6.15
CA LYS A 56 -4.43 5.24 6.62
C LYS A 56 -4.85 3.81 6.27
N ALA A 57 -6.13 3.49 6.38
CA ALA A 57 -6.68 2.19 6.01
C ALA A 57 -6.54 1.93 4.49
N VAL A 58 -6.80 2.93 3.64
CA VAL A 58 -6.55 2.87 2.18
C VAL A 58 -5.08 2.54 1.90
N ILE A 59 -4.15 3.20 2.58
CA ILE A 59 -2.71 2.93 2.40
C ILE A 59 -2.35 1.50 2.84
N LYS A 60 -2.87 1.05 3.97
CA LYS A 60 -2.65 -0.33 4.45
C LYS A 60 -3.18 -1.35 3.45
N GLU A 61 -4.38 -1.15 2.94
CA GLU A 61 -4.99 -2.06 1.96
C GLU A 61 -4.23 -2.07 0.64
N THR A 62 -3.73 -0.90 0.20
CA THR A 62 -2.85 -0.82 -0.96
C THR A 62 -1.56 -1.63 -0.75
N LEU A 63 -0.93 -1.51 0.41
CA LEU A 63 0.28 -2.27 0.74
C LEU A 63 0.01 -3.78 0.88
N ARG A 64 -1.20 -4.18 1.28
CA ARG A 64 -1.61 -5.58 1.37
C ARG A 64 -1.75 -6.19 -0.03
N LEU A 65 -2.51 -5.54 -0.91
CA LEU A 65 -2.77 -6.03 -2.26
C LEU A 65 -1.58 -5.82 -3.19
N HIS A 66 -0.93 -4.68 -3.13
CA HIS A 66 0.13 -4.29 -4.07
C HIS A 66 1.45 -3.99 -3.32
N PRO A 67 2.03 -4.97 -2.59
CA PRO A 67 3.30 -4.75 -1.91
C PRO A 67 4.38 -4.43 -2.95
N PRO A 68 5.11 -3.28 -2.82
CA PRO A 68 6.11 -2.88 -3.81
C PRO A 68 7.23 -3.92 -4.00
N LEU A 69 7.55 -4.68 -2.94
CA LEU A 69 8.52 -5.77 -2.97
C LEU A 69 7.80 -7.09 -2.62
N PRO A 70 7.23 -7.80 -3.62
CA PRO A 70 6.36 -8.96 -3.39
C PRO A 70 7.07 -10.14 -2.72
N PHE A 71 8.41 -10.22 -2.84
CA PHE A 71 9.25 -11.25 -2.20
C PHE A 71 10.17 -10.70 -1.13
N LEU A 72 10.00 -9.44 -0.72
CA LEU A 72 10.93 -8.68 0.09
C LEU A 72 12.35 -8.65 -0.51
N VAL A 73 13.32 -8.13 0.25
CA VAL A 73 14.73 -8.29 -0.11
C VAL A 73 15.17 -9.71 0.26
N PRO A 74 15.81 -10.46 -0.65
CA PRO A 74 16.23 -11.82 -0.38
C PRO A 74 17.07 -11.95 0.89
N HIS A 75 16.79 -12.98 1.68
CA HIS A 75 17.59 -13.41 2.82
C HIS A 75 18.52 -14.54 2.42
N MET A 76 19.55 -14.79 3.22
CA MET A 76 20.44 -15.91 3.05
C MET A 76 20.62 -16.65 4.38
N ALA A 77 20.52 -17.96 4.35
CA ALA A 77 20.75 -18.80 5.52
C ALA A 77 22.22 -18.70 5.96
N MET A 78 22.47 -18.21 7.17
CA MET A 78 23.83 -18.08 7.72
C MET A 78 24.47 -19.44 8.04
N ASP A 79 23.63 -20.38 8.47
CA ASP A 79 24.01 -21.76 8.78
C ASP A 79 22.92 -22.73 8.29
N SER A 80 23.29 -23.98 8.12
CA SER A 80 22.32 -25.04 7.79
C SER A 80 21.33 -25.21 8.94
N CYS A 81 20.05 -25.31 8.63
CA CYS A 81 18.99 -25.48 9.62
C CYS A 81 17.84 -26.35 9.10
N LYS A 82 16.95 -26.74 10.02
CA LYS A 82 15.66 -27.35 9.65
C LYS A 82 14.56 -26.32 9.88
N MET A 83 13.69 -26.12 8.89
CA MET A 83 12.53 -25.22 8.97
C MET A 83 11.32 -25.90 8.34
N LEU A 84 10.21 -25.99 9.07
CA LEU A 84 8.95 -26.61 8.63
C LEU A 84 9.14 -28.05 8.06
N GLY A 85 10.07 -28.83 8.63
CA GLY A 85 10.38 -30.19 8.18
C GLY A 85 11.39 -30.28 7.03
N TYR A 86 11.76 -29.19 6.41
CA TYR A 86 12.75 -29.13 5.32
C TYR A 86 14.15 -28.83 5.84
N TYR A 87 15.16 -29.46 5.24
CA TYR A 87 16.56 -29.11 5.47
C TYR A 87 16.94 -27.94 4.56
N ILE A 88 17.39 -26.85 5.17
CA ILE A 88 17.86 -25.64 4.48
C ILE A 88 19.38 -25.59 4.61
N PRO A 89 20.13 -25.80 3.53
CA PRO A 89 21.59 -25.68 3.55
C PRO A 89 22.04 -24.25 3.88
N LYS A 90 23.25 -24.13 4.42
CA LYS A 90 23.93 -22.83 4.52
C LYS A 90 23.98 -22.15 3.14
N GLU A 91 23.91 -20.82 3.14
CA GLU A 91 23.93 -19.97 1.94
C GLU A 91 22.72 -20.13 1.00
N THR A 92 21.70 -20.87 1.40
CA THR A 92 20.44 -20.92 0.66
C THR A 92 19.78 -19.55 0.65
N GLN A 93 19.41 -19.07 -0.53
CA GLN A 93 18.60 -17.87 -0.69
C GLN A 93 17.14 -18.15 -0.29
N ILE A 94 16.58 -17.28 0.54
CA ILE A 94 15.21 -17.39 1.06
C ILE A 94 14.43 -16.16 0.63
N LEU A 95 13.27 -16.38 0.02
CA LEU A 95 12.31 -15.36 -0.38
C LEU A 95 11.07 -15.47 0.50
N VAL A 96 10.59 -14.33 1.00
CA VAL A 96 9.34 -14.23 1.76
C VAL A 96 8.26 -13.67 0.85
N ASN A 97 7.31 -14.50 0.46
CA ASN A 97 6.26 -14.12 -0.49
C ASN A 97 5.14 -13.33 0.20
N VAL A 98 5.37 -12.04 0.43
CA VAL A 98 4.38 -11.14 1.07
C VAL A 98 3.18 -10.86 0.17
N TRP A 99 3.34 -10.99 -1.14
CA TRP A 99 2.24 -10.90 -2.09
C TRP A 99 1.21 -12.02 -1.88
N ALA A 100 1.67 -13.25 -1.69
CA ALA A 100 0.79 -14.39 -1.38
C ALA A 100 0.22 -14.30 0.04
N ILE A 101 1.02 -13.88 1.03
CA ILE A 101 0.58 -13.68 2.41
C ILE A 101 -0.60 -12.68 2.46
N GLY A 102 -0.50 -11.55 1.76
CA GLY A 102 -1.57 -10.55 1.70
C GLY A 102 -2.84 -11.01 0.97
N ARG A 103 -2.80 -12.17 0.29
CA ARG A 103 -3.90 -12.75 -0.49
C ARG A 103 -4.35 -14.13 0.03
N ASP A 104 -3.88 -14.54 1.19
CA ASP A 104 -4.25 -15.84 1.76
C ASP A 104 -5.70 -15.83 2.28
N PRO A 105 -6.61 -16.64 1.68
CA PRO A 105 -8.01 -16.69 2.09
C PRO A 105 -8.24 -17.30 3.47
N LYS A 106 -7.21 -17.92 4.06
CA LYS A 106 -7.28 -18.39 5.47
C LYS A 106 -7.18 -17.26 6.48
N THR A 107 -6.62 -16.13 6.05
CA THR A 107 -6.34 -14.97 6.90
C THR A 107 -7.20 -13.77 6.54
N TRP A 108 -7.44 -13.56 5.24
CA TRP A 108 -8.14 -12.40 4.71
C TRP A 108 -9.47 -12.82 4.09
N ASP A 109 -10.56 -12.28 4.61
CA ASP A 109 -11.87 -12.42 3.98
C ASP A 109 -11.87 -11.64 2.65
N GLU A 110 -12.46 -12.24 1.58
CA GLU A 110 -12.43 -11.69 0.22
C GLU A 110 -11.05 -11.12 -0.16
N PRO A 111 -9.97 -11.94 -0.17
CA PRO A 111 -8.58 -11.46 -0.19
C PRO A 111 -8.20 -10.67 -1.43
N LEU A 112 -8.95 -10.79 -2.52
CA LEU A 112 -8.69 -10.08 -3.79
C LEU A 112 -9.49 -8.77 -3.92
N VAL A 113 -10.43 -8.52 -3.02
CA VAL A 113 -11.22 -7.29 -3.01
C VAL A 113 -10.45 -6.20 -2.25
N PHE A 114 -10.38 -5.00 -2.84
CA PHE A 114 -9.84 -3.82 -2.19
C PHE A 114 -10.85 -3.27 -1.19
N ASN A 115 -10.64 -3.55 0.08
CA ASN A 115 -11.53 -3.18 1.17
C ASN A 115 -10.76 -2.56 2.35
N PRO A 116 -10.61 -1.22 2.39
CA PRO A 116 -9.95 -0.53 3.50
C PRO A 116 -10.61 -0.74 4.87
N GLU A 117 -11.92 -1.00 4.90
CA GLU A 117 -12.70 -1.16 6.12
C GLU A 117 -12.16 -2.28 7.01
N ARG A 118 -11.50 -3.30 6.44
CA ARG A 118 -10.85 -4.37 7.21
C ARG A 118 -9.80 -3.88 8.21
N PHE A 119 -9.22 -2.70 7.98
CA PHE A 119 -8.26 -2.06 8.89
C PHE A 119 -8.89 -1.06 9.85
N LEU A 120 -10.21 -0.89 9.83
CA LEU A 120 -10.98 0.01 10.71
C LEU A 120 -11.84 -0.74 11.72
N GLU A 121 -12.01 -2.05 11.58
CA GLU A 121 -12.79 -2.86 12.50
C GLU A 121 -12.23 -2.76 13.91
N SER A 122 -13.12 -2.61 14.90
CA SER A 122 -12.77 -2.36 16.31
C SER A 122 -11.87 -3.42 16.94
N ASN A 123 -11.86 -4.63 16.39
CA ASN A 123 -11.04 -5.76 16.84
C ASN A 123 -9.75 -5.96 16.03
N THR A 124 -9.52 -5.17 14.97
CA THR A 124 -8.33 -5.31 14.14
C THR A 124 -7.19 -4.49 14.72
N THR A 125 -6.18 -5.19 15.22
CA THR A 125 -4.89 -4.58 15.65
C THR A 125 -3.82 -4.68 14.58
N VAL A 126 -4.16 -5.19 13.37
CA VAL A 126 -3.20 -5.47 12.31
C VAL A 126 -2.51 -4.20 11.82
N ASP A 127 -1.18 -4.21 11.90
CA ASP A 127 -0.34 -3.11 11.47
C ASP A 127 0.95 -3.64 10.80
N TYR A 128 1.55 -2.83 9.93
CA TYR A 128 2.76 -3.18 9.17
C TYR A 128 4.06 -3.07 9.98
N LYS A 129 4.00 -2.93 11.31
CA LYS A 129 5.17 -2.78 12.20
C LYS A 129 5.99 -4.06 12.41
N GLY A 130 5.70 -5.13 11.64
CA GLY A 130 6.47 -6.37 11.62
C GLY A 130 6.17 -7.34 12.76
N GLN A 131 5.06 -7.16 13.48
CA GLN A 131 4.56 -8.06 14.54
C GLN A 131 3.38 -8.90 14.07
N HIS A 132 2.68 -8.46 13.04
CA HIS A 132 1.55 -9.15 12.42
C HIS A 132 2.04 -9.83 11.15
N PHE A 133 2.40 -11.11 11.24
CA PHE A 133 3.03 -11.85 10.13
C PHE A 133 2.11 -12.04 8.91
N GLU A 134 0.82 -11.86 9.08
CA GLU A 134 -0.17 -11.78 8.02
C GLU A 134 -0.05 -10.49 7.18
N PHE A 135 0.64 -9.46 7.70
CA PHE A 135 0.77 -8.16 7.05
C PHE A 135 2.16 -7.55 7.29
N ILE A 136 3.14 -7.97 6.50
CA ILE A 136 4.55 -7.56 6.63
C ILE A 136 5.13 -6.95 5.34
N PRO A 137 4.50 -5.91 4.73
CA PRO A 137 4.99 -5.31 3.49
C PRO A 137 6.38 -4.66 3.64
N PHE A 138 6.79 -4.34 4.86
CA PHE A 138 8.11 -3.80 5.21
C PHE A 138 9.07 -4.85 5.80
N GLY A 139 8.69 -6.12 5.76
CA GLY A 139 9.41 -7.19 6.44
C GLY A 139 9.21 -7.20 7.95
N SER A 140 10.07 -7.91 8.66
CA SER A 140 9.99 -8.07 10.10
C SER A 140 11.39 -8.29 10.72
N GLY A 141 11.49 -8.13 12.05
CA GLY A 141 12.69 -8.42 12.84
C GLY A 141 13.88 -7.50 12.51
N ARG A 142 15.09 -8.05 12.60
CA ARG A 142 16.35 -7.28 12.46
C ARG A 142 16.59 -6.69 11.07
N ARG A 143 15.84 -7.10 10.06
CA ARG A 143 15.95 -6.64 8.67
C ARG A 143 14.69 -5.90 8.21
N ILE A 144 13.85 -5.46 9.14
CA ILE A 144 12.71 -4.60 8.83
C ILE A 144 13.18 -3.33 8.11
N CYS A 145 12.35 -2.81 7.24
CA CYS A 145 12.65 -1.59 6.48
C CYS A 145 12.99 -0.42 7.42
N PRO A 146 14.19 0.16 7.34
CA PRO A 146 14.57 1.27 8.22
C PRO A 146 13.83 2.57 7.89
N ALA A 147 13.27 2.69 6.68
CA ALA A 147 12.53 3.88 6.25
C ALA A 147 11.05 3.86 6.65
N MET A 148 10.57 2.82 7.32
CA MET A 148 9.15 2.70 7.73
C MET A 148 8.63 3.95 8.47
N PRO A 149 9.36 4.57 9.43
CA PRO A 149 8.90 5.81 10.08
C PRO A 149 8.76 6.99 9.13
N LEU A 150 9.58 7.07 8.08
CA LEU A 150 9.47 8.10 7.05
C LEU A 150 8.27 7.83 6.14
N VAL A 151 8.09 6.60 5.70
CA VAL A 151 6.99 6.19 4.81
C VAL A 151 5.64 6.40 5.47
N SER A 152 5.52 6.11 6.78
CA SER A 152 4.28 6.33 7.55
C SER A 152 3.84 7.80 7.62
N ARG A 153 4.72 8.74 7.29
CA ARG A 153 4.44 10.18 7.19
C ARG A 153 4.26 10.62 5.73
N VAL A 154 5.15 10.17 4.86
CA VAL A 154 5.18 10.59 3.44
C VAL A 154 3.97 10.09 2.67
N LEU A 155 3.56 8.82 2.82
CA LEU A 155 2.42 8.28 2.08
C LEU A 155 1.09 8.99 2.41
N PRO A 156 0.69 9.17 3.70
CA PRO A 156 -0.52 9.92 4.03
C PRO A 156 -0.48 11.37 3.56
N MET A 157 0.68 12.04 3.68
CA MET A 157 0.86 13.41 3.21
C MET A 157 0.70 13.52 1.69
N ALA A 158 1.37 12.66 0.93
CA ALA A 158 1.33 12.70 -0.53
C ALA A 158 -0.06 12.34 -1.05
N LEU A 159 -0.60 11.18 -0.65
CA LEU A 159 -1.92 10.73 -1.10
C LEU A 159 -3.02 11.70 -0.63
N GLY A 160 -2.98 12.10 0.64
CA GLY A 160 -3.94 13.05 1.21
C GLY A 160 -3.93 14.39 0.50
N SER A 161 -2.75 14.93 0.17
CA SER A 161 -2.63 16.20 -0.57
C SER A 161 -3.21 16.10 -1.99
N LEU A 162 -2.98 14.99 -2.68
CA LEU A 162 -3.55 14.75 -4.02
C LEU A 162 -5.09 14.68 -3.96
N LEU A 163 -5.64 13.99 -2.96
CA LEU A 163 -7.08 13.80 -2.81
C LEU A 163 -7.80 15.02 -2.20
N HIS A 164 -7.10 15.82 -1.41
CA HIS A 164 -7.64 17.04 -0.81
C HIS A 164 -7.71 18.19 -1.84
N SER A 165 -6.65 18.33 -2.64
CA SER A 165 -6.52 19.49 -3.56
C SER A 165 -7.23 19.30 -4.90
N PHE A 166 -7.47 18.05 -5.33
CA PHE A 166 -7.97 17.75 -6.66
C PHE A 166 -9.09 16.71 -6.64
N ASP A 167 -10.03 16.90 -7.54
CA ASP A 167 -10.90 15.85 -8.04
C ASP A 167 -10.23 15.20 -9.26
N TRP A 168 -10.30 13.88 -9.35
CA TRP A 168 -9.59 13.12 -10.36
C TRP A 168 -10.53 12.38 -11.29
N VAL A 169 -10.26 12.43 -12.58
CA VAL A 169 -10.94 11.61 -13.59
C VAL A 169 -9.91 10.82 -14.39
N LEU A 170 -10.29 9.63 -14.86
CA LEU A 170 -9.45 8.86 -15.76
C LEU A 170 -9.28 9.57 -17.09
N ALA A 171 -8.08 9.51 -17.66
CA ALA A 171 -7.80 10.11 -18.96
C ALA A 171 -8.53 9.34 -20.08
N ASP A 172 -8.66 9.97 -21.24
CA ASP A 172 -9.17 9.37 -22.47
C ASP A 172 -10.62 8.83 -22.37
N GLY A 173 -11.40 9.31 -21.37
CA GLY A 173 -12.78 8.88 -21.14
C GLY A 173 -12.91 7.43 -20.64
N LEU A 174 -11.81 6.84 -20.16
CA LEU A 174 -11.78 5.49 -19.61
C LEU A 174 -12.71 5.38 -18.40
N LYS A 175 -13.48 4.31 -18.32
CA LYS A 175 -14.33 4.02 -17.16
C LYS A 175 -13.55 3.24 -16.09
N PRO A 176 -13.93 3.35 -14.81
CA PRO A 176 -13.28 2.60 -13.73
C PRO A 176 -13.14 1.10 -13.99
N GLU A 177 -14.20 0.46 -14.46
CA GLU A 177 -14.25 -0.97 -14.78
C GLU A 177 -13.40 -1.41 -15.98
N GLU A 178 -13.01 -0.47 -16.83
CA GLU A 178 -12.18 -0.72 -18.03
C GLU A 178 -10.68 -0.54 -17.74
N MET A 179 -10.33 -0.07 -16.52
CA MET A 179 -8.94 0.19 -16.16
C MET A 179 -8.14 -1.11 -16.03
N ASP A 180 -7.02 -1.17 -16.73
CA ASP A 180 -6.09 -2.29 -16.61
C ASP A 180 -5.45 -2.29 -15.21
N MET A 181 -5.78 -3.28 -14.38
CA MET A 181 -5.25 -3.49 -13.03
C MET A 181 -4.17 -4.58 -12.99
N THR A 182 -3.60 -4.96 -14.14
CA THR A 182 -2.54 -5.97 -14.18
C THR A 182 -1.23 -5.46 -13.58
N GLU A 183 -0.53 -6.38 -12.93
CA GLU A 183 0.75 -6.14 -12.28
C GLU A 183 1.91 -6.53 -13.22
N ARG A 184 2.98 -5.76 -13.19
CA ARG A 184 4.25 -6.08 -13.87
C ARG A 184 5.37 -6.16 -12.87
N MET A 185 6.02 -7.31 -12.83
CA MET A 185 7.22 -7.54 -12.02
C MET A 185 8.42 -6.81 -12.61
N GLY A 186 9.11 -6.04 -11.79
CA GLY A 186 10.36 -5.36 -12.07
C GLY A 186 11.23 -5.37 -10.81
N ILE A 187 11.98 -4.29 -10.56
CA ILE A 187 12.62 -4.06 -9.25
C ILE A 187 11.53 -3.92 -8.18
N THR A 188 10.45 -3.23 -8.54
CA THR A 188 9.23 -3.14 -7.75
C THR A 188 8.06 -3.70 -8.54
N LEU A 189 7.00 -4.12 -7.84
CA LEU A 189 5.74 -4.50 -8.44
C LEU A 189 4.98 -3.23 -8.85
N ARG A 190 4.82 -3.02 -10.15
CA ARG A 190 4.17 -1.83 -10.71
C ARG A 190 2.96 -2.21 -11.53
N LYS A 191 2.13 -1.22 -11.84
CA LYS A 191 1.10 -1.40 -12.87
C LYS A 191 1.76 -1.73 -14.23
N ALA A 192 1.18 -2.68 -14.96
CA ALA A 192 1.63 -3.01 -16.32
C ALA A 192 1.40 -1.83 -17.26
N VAL A 193 0.23 -1.20 -17.17
CA VAL A 193 -0.12 0.05 -17.84
C VAL A 193 -0.11 1.18 -16.81
N PRO A 194 0.77 2.19 -16.93
CA PRO A 194 0.82 3.31 -16.00
C PRO A 194 -0.52 4.04 -15.89
N LEU A 195 -0.86 4.48 -14.68
CA LEU A 195 -2.06 5.26 -14.44
C LEU A 195 -2.01 6.60 -15.18
N LYS A 196 -3.07 6.92 -15.91
CA LYS A 196 -3.30 8.23 -16.51
C LYS A 196 -4.57 8.84 -15.93
N ALA A 197 -4.43 9.91 -15.17
CA ALA A 197 -5.55 10.61 -14.56
C ALA A 197 -5.37 12.13 -14.69
N ILE A 198 -6.47 12.84 -14.81
CA ILE A 198 -6.52 14.30 -15.01
C ILE A 198 -6.99 14.93 -13.69
N PRO A 199 -6.19 15.82 -13.09
CA PRO A 199 -6.59 16.57 -11.92
C PRO A 199 -7.48 17.76 -12.29
N HIS A 200 -8.57 17.95 -11.56
CA HIS A 200 -9.38 19.15 -11.56
C HIS A 200 -9.24 19.84 -10.21
N VAL A 201 -8.80 21.08 -10.20
CA VAL A 201 -8.65 21.83 -8.94
C VAL A 201 -10.01 21.92 -8.25
N ARG A 202 -10.04 21.49 -7.03
CA ARG A 202 -11.24 21.56 -6.19
C ARG A 202 -11.48 23.02 -5.77
N LYS A 203 -12.72 23.51 -5.98
CA LYS A 203 -13.16 24.84 -5.57
C LYS A 203 -13.76 24.84 -4.19
#